data_55abe4f843545baec08d09736f74a628
#
_entry.id   55abe4f843545baec08d09736f74a628
#
_cell.length_a   1.000
_cell.length_b   1.000
_cell.length_c   1.000
_cell.angle_alpha   90.00
_cell.angle_beta   90.00
_cell.angle_gamma   90.00
#
_symmetry.space_group_name_H-M   'P 1'
#
loop_
_entity.id
_entity.type
_entity.pdbx_description
1 polymer ?
#
loop_
_entity_poly.entity_id
_entity_poly.type
_entity_poly.pdbx_seq_one_letter_code
_entity_poly.pdbx_strand_id
1 'polypeptide(L)'
;MSAAIKPIRMIACTLLVFAGSAQAGTTREWNFTAYLDDNHIGYHVFKLSERDGVHELVSQARFNVKFLFITAYRYAHDNRERWRGDCLARIDSVTDDDGERYRVRGRDTDAGFVIDAGNASATLPDCIMTFAYWNPRFLDQPRLLNAQNGEYLEVSVRDLGADTVTVRGAPTPARRYRLEARDFRIELWYSAEREWLALDSITAGGQRLR
;
A
#
# COMPACT_ATOMS: atom_id res chain seq x y z
N MET A 1 -13.46 -76.85 -42.35
CA MET A 1 -13.41 -76.29 -40.99
C MET A 1 -12.66 -74.95 -41.05
N SER A 2 -13.39 -73.86 -41.05
CA SER A 2 -12.80 -72.52 -41.24
C SER A 2 -12.91 -71.75 -39.93
N ALA A 3 -11.78 -71.43 -39.33
CA ALA A 3 -11.75 -70.69 -38.03
C ALA A 3 -11.75 -69.19 -38.33
N ALA A 4 -12.78 -68.52 -37.82
CA ALA A 4 -12.93 -67.06 -37.89
C ALA A 4 -12.11 -66.37 -36.76
N ILE A 5 -11.17 -65.49 -37.15
CA ILE A 5 -10.37 -64.69 -36.29
C ILE A 5 -11.17 -63.38 -35.99
N LYS A 6 -11.51 -63.13 -34.73
CA LYS A 6 -12.15 -61.88 -34.26
C LYS A 6 -11.11 -60.77 -34.10
N PRO A 7 -11.37 -59.54 -34.59
CA PRO A 7 -10.45 -58.44 -34.37
C PRO A 7 -10.55 -57.87 -32.94
N ILE A 8 -9.37 -57.69 -32.30
CA ILE A 8 -9.19 -56.99 -31.01
C ILE A 8 -9.32 -55.49 -31.27
N ARG A 9 -10.33 -54.87 -30.64
CA ARG A 9 -10.48 -53.41 -30.61
C ARG A 9 -9.51 -52.83 -29.57
N MET A 10 -8.47 -52.14 -30.06
CA MET A 10 -7.63 -51.28 -29.24
C MET A 10 -8.40 -50.04 -28.83
N ILE A 11 -8.64 -49.85 -27.53
CA ILE A 11 -9.17 -48.63 -26.93
C ILE A 11 -7.95 -47.69 -26.72
N ALA A 12 -7.84 -46.67 -27.55
CA ALA A 12 -6.86 -45.60 -27.35
C ALA A 12 -7.35 -44.68 -26.21
N CYS A 13 -6.67 -44.77 -25.07
CA CYS A 13 -6.91 -43.87 -23.93
C CYS A 13 -6.19 -42.55 -24.19
N THR A 14 -6.91 -41.51 -24.63
CA THR A 14 -6.37 -40.16 -24.84
C THR A 14 -6.22 -39.46 -23.49
N LEU A 15 -5.01 -39.37 -22.98
CA LEU A 15 -4.65 -38.56 -21.82
C LEU A 15 -4.75 -37.06 -22.19
N LEU A 16 -5.82 -36.38 -21.74
CA LEU A 16 -5.91 -34.92 -21.78
C LEU A 16 -5.01 -34.36 -20.69
N VAL A 17 -3.83 -33.86 -21.09
CA VAL A 17 -2.95 -33.07 -20.23
C VAL A 17 -3.53 -31.65 -20.13
N PHE A 18 -4.18 -31.32 -19.04
CA PHE A 18 -4.53 -29.94 -18.70
C PHE A 18 -3.23 -29.21 -18.34
N ALA A 19 -2.67 -28.44 -19.26
CA ALA A 19 -1.64 -27.46 -18.97
C ALA A 19 -2.32 -26.31 -18.20
N GLY A 20 -2.23 -26.33 -16.88
CA GLY A 20 -2.60 -25.21 -16.03
C GLY A 20 -1.68 -24.04 -16.36
N SER A 21 -2.21 -22.97 -16.96
CA SER A 21 -1.50 -21.70 -17.14
C SER A 21 -1.24 -21.12 -15.76
N ALA A 22 -0.01 -21.20 -15.27
CA ALA A 22 0.42 -20.44 -14.10
C ALA A 22 0.31 -18.94 -14.47
N GLN A 23 -0.66 -18.25 -13.90
CA GLN A 23 -0.82 -16.82 -14.09
C GLN A 23 0.34 -16.14 -13.37
N ALA A 24 1.25 -15.54 -14.13
CA ALA A 24 2.36 -14.76 -13.60
C ALA A 24 1.74 -13.56 -12.86
N GLY A 25 2.01 -13.45 -11.55
CA GLY A 25 1.54 -12.32 -10.76
C GLY A 25 2.09 -11.00 -11.30
N THR A 26 1.28 -9.94 -11.28
CA THR A 26 1.73 -8.59 -11.63
C THR A 26 2.45 -7.96 -10.44
N THR A 27 3.51 -7.18 -10.72
CA THR A 27 4.22 -6.41 -9.70
C THR A 27 4.32 -4.97 -10.15
N ARG A 28 3.97 -4.04 -9.25
CA ARG A 28 4.12 -2.59 -9.44
C ARG A 28 5.02 -2.04 -8.33
N GLU A 29 5.82 -1.04 -8.65
CA GLU A 29 6.76 -0.46 -7.70
C GLU A 29 6.78 1.06 -7.84
N TRP A 30 6.74 1.74 -6.69
CA TRP A 30 6.90 3.18 -6.57
C TRP A 30 8.14 3.47 -5.72
N ASN A 31 9.05 4.26 -6.24
CA ASN A 31 10.28 4.67 -5.58
C ASN A 31 10.27 6.19 -5.45
N PHE A 32 9.95 6.69 -4.27
CA PHE A 32 9.93 8.12 -3.98
C PHE A 32 11.20 8.55 -3.26
N THR A 33 11.76 9.66 -3.70
CA THR A 33 12.77 10.39 -2.96
C THR A 33 12.06 11.35 -2.02
N ALA A 34 12.43 11.37 -0.75
CA ALA A 34 11.81 12.22 0.26
C ALA A 34 12.65 13.49 0.50
N TYR A 35 11.95 14.63 0.54
CA TYR A 35 12.52 15.94 0.79
C TYR A 35 11.79 16.61 1.95
N LEU A 36 12.55 17.26 2.84
CA LEU A 36 12.02 18.19 3.83
C LEU A 36 12.40 19.60 3.38
N ASP A 37 11.39 20.39 2.98
CA ASP A 37 11.55 21.58 2.16
C ASP A 37 12.31 21.21 0.86
N ASP A 38 13.53 21.73 0.64
CA ASP A 38 14.36 21.39 -0.51
C ASP A 38 15.52 20.43 -0.16
N ASN A 39 15.59 19.95 1.08
CA ASN A 39 16.67 19.07 1.52
C ASN A 39 16.28 17.61 1.34
N HIS A 40 17.10 16.86 0.62
CA HIS A 40 16.96 15.41 0.52
C HIS A 40 17.15 14.76 1.89
N ILE A 41 16.16 14.01 2.37
CA ILE A 41 16.20 13.34 3.67
C ILE A 41 16.13 11.81 3.58
N GLY A 42 15.82 11.24 2.42
CA GLY A 42 15.74 9.79 2.28
C GLY A 42 14.80 9.30 1.18
N TYR A 43 14.16 8.19 1.44
CA TYR A 43 13.29 7.53 0.44
C TYR A 43 12.08 6.86 1.08
N HIS A 44 11.06 6.62 0.25
CA HIS A 44 9.92 5.77 0.55
C HIS A 44 9.61 4.87 -0.68
N VAL A 45 9.73 3.57 -0.49
CA VAL A 45 9.52 2.57 -1.55
C VAL A 45 8.26 1.76 -1.23
N PHE A 46 7.46 1.50 -2.27
CA PHE A 46 6.29 0.65 -2.20
C PHE A 46 6.39 -0.42 -3.30
N LYS A 47 6.19 -1.66 -2.91
CA LYS A 47 6.13 -2.79 -3.84
C LYS A 47 4.81 -3.52 -3.64
N LEU A 48 3.98 -3.50 -4.67
CA LEU A 48 2.70 -4.17 -4.72
C LEU A 48 2.80 -5.37 -5.66
N SER A 49 2.48 -6.54 -5.16
CA SER A 49 2.33 -7.76 -5.98
C SER A 49 0.90 -8.26 -5.91
N GLU A 50 0.40 -8.80 -7.01
CA GLU A 50 -0.91 -9.42 -7.10
C GLU A 50 -0.77 -10.88 -7.54
N ARG A 51 -1.44 -11.77 -6.80
CA ARG A 51 -1.57 -13.18 -7.17
C ARG A 51 -2.93 -13.68 -6.70
N ASP A 52 -3.67 -14.33 -7.61
CA ASP A 52 -4.96 -14.98 -7.33
C ASP A 52 -5.98 -14.03 -6.65
N GLY A 53 -6.02 -12.76 -7.07
CA GLY A 53 -6.91 -11.73 -6.52
C GLY A 53 -6.52 -11.22 -5.14
N VAL A 54 -5.35 -11.61 -4.62
CA VAL A 54 -4.78 -11.08 -3.37
C VAL A 54 -3.65 -10.12 -3.71
N HIS A 55 -3.72 -8.91 -3.16
CA HIS A 55 -2.62 -7.96 -3.24
C HIS A 55 -1.75 -8.07 -1.97
N GLU A 56 -0.44 -8.04 -2.15
CA GLU A 56 0.55 -7.93 -1.08
C GLU A 56 1.36 -6.65 -1.29
N LEU A 57 1.31 -5.76 -0.30
CA LEU A 57 2.09 -4.54 -0.27
C LEU A 57 3.26 -4.70 0.70
N VAL A 58 4.46 -4.33 0.25
CA VAL A 58 5.62 -4.07 1.10
C VAL A 58 6.00 -2.61 0.94
N SER A 59 6.07 -1.88 2.04
CA SER A 59 6.46 -0.47 2.06
C SER A 59 7.62 -0.25 3.01
N GLN A 60 8.60 0.56 2.60
CA GLN A 60 9.78 0.90 3.39
C GLN A 60 10.08 2.38 3.27
N ALA A 61 10.08 3.10 4.41
CA ALA A 61 10.53 4.48 4.48
C ALA A 61 11.77 4.61 5.37
N ARG A 62 12.70 5.44 4.95
CA ARG A 62 13.91 5.79 5.71
C ARG A 62 14.21 7.26 5.52
N PHE A 63 14.09 8.03 6.61
CA PHE A 63 14.40 9.46 6.62
C PHE A 63 15.49 9.75 7.62
N ASN A 64 16.37 10.68 7.28
CA ASN A 64 17.46 11.13 8.13
C ASN A 64 17.62 12.64 7.93
N VAL A 65 17.07 13.42 8.86
CA VAL A 65 17.19 14.87 8.85
C VAL A 65 18.45 15.27 9.59
N LYS A 66 19.31 16.03 8.93
CA LYS A 66 20.57 16.53 9.50
C LYS A 66 20.53 18.03 9.65
N PHE A 67 21.04 18.52 10.78
CA PHE A 67 21.35 19.92 10.98
C PHE A 67 22.87 20.07 11.13
N LEU A 68 23.52 20.77 10.19
CA LEU A 68 24.97 20.78 10.01
C LEU A 68 25.51 19.35 9.82
N PHE A 69 26.28 18.83 10.80
CA PHE A 69 26.85 17.48 10.77
C PHE A 69 26.19 16.52 11.77
N ILE A 70 25.13 16.98 12.47
CA ILE A 70 24.43 16.22 13.51
C ILE A 70 23.13 15.70 12.94
N THR A 71 22.82 14.42 13.18
CA THR A 71 21.49 13.86 12.90
C THR A 71 20.51 14.43 13.94
N ALA A 72 19.53 15.18 13.45
CA ALA A 72 18.52 15.84 14.27
C ALA A 72 17.25 14.99 14.40
N TYR A 73 16.98 14.09 13.43
CA TYR A 73 15.79 13.22 13.43
C TYR A 73 16.01 12.02 12.52
N ARG A 74 15.55 10.84 12.96
CA ARG A 74 15.55 9.60 12.18
C ARG A 74 14.16 9.00 12.17
N TYR A 75 13.79 8.48 11.00
CA TYR A 75 12.54 7.75 10.83
C TYR A 75 12.78 6.48 10.03
N ALA A 76 12.29 5.36 10.53
CA ALA A 76 12.29 4.09 9.85
C ALA A 76 10.91 3.44 9.97
N HIS A 77 10.33 3.06 8.83
CA HIS A 77 9.04 2.38 8.78
C HIS A 77 9.12 1.22 7.81
N ASP A 78 8.75 0.04 8.28
CA ASP A 78 8.61 -1.19 7.51
C ASP A 78 7.19 -1.69 7.67
N ASN A 79 6.47 -1.88 6.56
CA ASN A 79 5.08 -2.29 6.56
C ASN A 79 4.83 -3.40 5.54
N ARG A 80 4.05 -4.40 5.93
CA ARG A 80 3.54 -5.47 5.07
C ARG A 80 2.04 -5.58 5.24
N GLU A 81 1.34 -5.52 4.13
CA GLU A 81 -0.12 -5.62 4.09
C GLU A 81 -0.56 -6.69 3.10
N ARG A 82 -1.64 -7.37 3.43
CA ARG A 82 -2.37 -8.23 2.49
C ARG A 82 -3.79 -7.70 2.34
N TRP A 83 -4.27 -7.71 1.11
CA TRP A 83 -5.55 -7.14 0.72
C TRP A 83 -6.38 -8.14 -0.07
N ARG A 84 -7.69 -8.15 0.17
CA ARG A 84 -8.68 -8.84 -0.65
C ARG A 84 -9.61 -7.80 -1.25
N GLY A 85 -9.47 -7.53 -2.55
CA GLY A 85 -10.09 -6.37 -3.17
C GLY A 85 -9.64 -5.08 -2.48
N ASP A 86 -10.60 -4.26 -2.01
CA ASP A 86 -10.34 -3.01 -1.31
C ASP A 86 -10.21 -3.18 0.22
N CYS A 87 -10.35 -4.39 0.75
CA CYS A 87 -10.34 -4.65 2.18
C CYS A 87 -8.97 -5.10 2.68
N LEU A 88 -8.46 -4.46 3.73
CA LEU A 88 -7.26 -4.90 4.43
C LEU A 88 -7.53 -6.24 5.11
N ALA A 89 -6.79 -7.28 4.71
CA ALA A 89 -6.91 -8.61 5.31
C ALA A 89 -5.88 -8.87 6.42
N ARG A 90 -4.70 -8.24 6.31
CA ARG A 90 -3.62 -8.36 7.32
C ARG A 90 -2.68 -7.17 7.23
N ILE A 91 -2.13 -6.78 8.39
CA ILE A 91 -1.03 -5.83 8.52
C ILE A 91 0.00 -6.34 9.53
N ASP A 92 1.29 -6.11 9.25
CA ASP A 92 2.41 -6.21 10.21
C ASP A 92 3.37 -5.06 9.87
N SER A 93 3.46 -4.08 10.76
CA SER A 93 4.33 -2.94 10.59
C SER A 93 5.15 -2.65 11.84
N VAL A 94 6.32 -2.06 11.62
CA VAL A 94 7.22 -1.55 12.67
C VAL A 94 7.65 -0.16 12.26
N THR A 95 7.54 0.78 13.20
CA THR A 95 7.99 2.16 13.05
C THR A 95 9.00 2.49 14.15
N ASP A 96 10.10 3.14 13.79
CA ASP A 96 11.01 3.80 14.71
C ASP A 96 10.98 5.30 14.34
N ASP A 97 10.36 6.09 15.19
CA ASP A 97 10.18 7.53 15.02
C ASP A 97 11.08 8.24 16.04
N ASP A 98 12.31 8.52 15.61
CA ASP A 98 13.37 9.14 16.42
C ASP A 98 13.64 8.43 17.77
N GLY A 99 13.57 7.09 17.76
CA GLY A 99 13.77 6.22 18.92
C GLY A 99 12.48 5.79 19.61
N GLU A 100 11.34 6.42 19.32
CA GLU A 100 10.03 5.92 19.73
C GLU A 100 9.57 4.79 18.81
N ARG A 101 9.28 3.62 19.39
CA ARG A 101 8.99 2.41 18.62
C ARG A 101 7.54 2.01 18.72
N TYR A 102 6.94 1.82 17.55
CA TYR A 102 5.59 1.31 17.39
C TYR A 102 5.61 -0.01 16.63
N ARG A 103 4.70 -0.89 17.00
CA ARG A 103 4.42 -2.11 16.26
C ARG A 103 2.91 -2.26 16.09
N VAL A 104 2.47 -2.45 14.85
CA VAL A 104 1.06 -2.65 14.53
C VAL A 104 0.90 -4.01 13.87
N ARG A 105 0.01 -4.83 14.41
CA ARG A 105 -0.42 -6.11 13.82
C ARG A 105 -1.93 -6.13 13.74
N GLY A 106 -2.44 -6.65 12.64
CA GLY A 106 -3.89 -6.79 12.51
C GLY A 106 -4.26 -7.86 11.51
N ARG A 107 -5.47 -8.35 11.65
CA ARG A 107 -6.05 -9.33 10.74
C ARG A 107 -7.57 -9.24 10.70
N ASP A 108 -8.10 -9.55 9.55
CA ASP A 108 -9.51 -9.76 9.33
C ASP A 108 -10.01 -11.04 10.05
N THR A 109 -11.19 -10.96 10.68
CA THR A 109 -11.86 -12.04 11.41
C THR A 109 -13.38 -11.95 11.21
N ASP A 110 -14.12 -12.98 11.63
CA ASP A 110 -15.59 -12.96 11.58
C ASP A 110 -16.22 -11.88 12.47
N ALA A 111 -15.46 -11.30 13.42
CA ALA A 111 -15.92 -10.23 14.32
C ALA A 111 -15.51 -8.83 13.86
N GLY A 112 -14.85 -8.70 12.71
CA GLY A 112 -14.25 -7.47 12.21
C GLY A 112 -12.74 -7.54 12.14
N PHE A 113 -12.08 -6.41 11.86
CA PHE A 113 -10.62 -6.33 11.78
C PHE A 113 -10.03 -6.16 13.19
N VAL A 114 -9.40 -7.21 13.70
CA VAL A 114 -8.73 -7.18 15.02
C VAL A 114 -7.33 -6.60 14.86
N ILE A 115 -7.05 -5.53 15.63
CA ILE A 115 -5.76 -4.85 15.64
C ILE A 115 -5.10 -4.92 17.01
N ASP A 116 -3.77 -5.08 17.03
CA ASP A 116 -2.87 -4.96 18.18
C ASP A 116 -1.81 -3.90 17.84
N ALA A 117 -1.79 -2.82 18.60
CA ALA A 117 -0.83 -1.71 18.49
C ALA A 117 0.12 -1.65 19.69
N GLY A 118 0.52 -2.82 20.21
CA GLY A 118 1.47 -3.00 21.31
C GLY A 118 0.83 -2.88 22.69
N ASN A 119 0.38 -1.71 23.09
CA ASN A 119 -0.26 -1.47 24.39
C ASN A 119 -1.80 -1.42 24.34
N ALA A 120 -2.38 -1.47 23.15
CA ALA A 120 -3.81 -1.43 22.91
C ALA A 120 -4.24 -2.40 21.82
N SER A 121 -5.32 -3.13 22.08
CA SER A 121 -5.98 -3.97 21.08
C SER A 121 -7.41 -3.50 20.89
N ALA A 122 -7.91 -3.55 19.66
CA ALA A 122 -9.27 -3.17 19.31
C ALA A 122 -9.82 -4.05 18.19
N THR A 123 -11.16 -4.10 18.09
CA THR A 123 -11.86 -4.65 16.94
C THR A 123 -12.45 -3.46 16.17
N LEU A 124 -11.99 -3.28 14.95
CA LEU A 124 -12.46 -2.26 14.00
C LEU A 124 -13.55 -2.85 13.11
N PRO A 125 -14.30 -2.03 12.37
CA PRO A 125 -15.28 -2.52 11.41
C PRO A 125 -14.69 -3.49 10.38
N ASP A 126 -15.55 -4.23 9.70
CA ASP A 126 -15.17 -5.03 8.54
C ASP A 126 -14.67 -4.12 7.41
N CYS A 127 -13.79 -4.67 6.56
CA CYS A 127 -13.37 -4.02 5.33
C CYS A 127 -12.80 -2.59 5.53
N ILE A 128 -11.87 -2.45 6.46
CA ILE A 128 -11.15 -1.19 6.65
C ILE A 128 -10.03 -1.01 5.60
N MET A 129 -9.58 0.22 5.45
CA MET A 129 -8.40 0.58 4.65
C MET A 129 -7.35 1.29 5.51
N THR A 130 -6.08 1.16 5.12
CA THR A 130 -4.99 2.03 5.57
C THR A 130 -4.89 3.28 4.68
N PHE A 131 -3.87 4.11 4.88
CA PHE A 131 -3.48 5.14 3.92
C PHE A 131 -2.85 4.49 2.67
N ALA A 132 -3.64 3.69 1.97
CA ALA A 132 -3.24 2.88 0.82
C ALA A 132 -3.15 3.71 -0.46
N TYR A 133 -2.18 4.62 -0.55
CA TYR A 133 -2.02 5.58 -1.66
C TYR A 133 -2.05 4.92 -3.05
N TRP A 134 -1.64 3.67 -3.16
CA TRP A 134 -1.68 2.88 -4.39
C TRP A 134 -3.10 2.48 -4.83
N ASN A 135 -4.06 2.47 -3.90
CA ASN A 135 -5.47 2.14 -4.16
C ASN A 135 -6.35 3.38 -3.91
N PRO A 136 -6.71 4.13 -4.95
CA PRO A 136 -7.43 5.40 -4.80
C PRO A 136 -8.82 5.30 -4.15
N ARG A 137 -9.34 4.08 -3.89
CA ARG A 137 -10.56 3.86 -3.10
C ARG A 137 -10.44 4.32 -1.65
N PHE A 138 -9.20 4.46 -1.12
CA PHE A 138 -9.01 5.00 0.21
C PHE A 138 -9.45 6.48 0.35
N LEU A 139 -9.51 7.22 -0.77
CA LEU A 139 -10.03 8.59 -0.81
C LEU A 139 -11.53 8.69 -0.51
N ASP A 140 -12.27 7.58 -0.67
CA ASP A 140 -13.71 7.50 -0.43
C ASP A 140 -14.04 7.06 1.01
N GLN A 141 -13.04 6.80 1.85
CA GLN A 141 -13.22 6.28 3.21
C GLN A 141 -13.41 7.41 4.23
N PRO A 142 -14.34 7.27 5.19
CA PRO A 142 -14.49 8.23 6.29
C PRO A 142 -13.43 8.05 7.38
N ARG A 143 -12.80 6.88 7.43
CA ARG A 143 -11.77 6.52 8.42
C ARG A 143 -10.68 5.64 7.79
N LEU A 144 -9.45 5.84 8.23
CA LEU A 144 -8.29 5.10 7.76
C LEU A 144 -7.43 4.63 8.94
N LEU A 145 -6.89 3.41 8.80
CA LEU A 145 -5.92 2.89 9.77
C LEU A 145 -4.54 3.46 9.48
N ASN A 146 -3.95 4.10 10.48
CA ASN A 146 -2.56 4.54 10.43
C ASN A 146 -1.63 3.33 10.68
N ALA A 147 -0.91 2.91 9.64
CA ALA A 147 0.03 1.80 9.71
C ALA A 147 1.25 2.08 10.61
N GLN A 148 1.51 3.34 10.98
CA GLN A 148 2.66 3.69 11.82
C GLN A 148 2.42 3.35 13.29
N ASN A 149 1.23 3.68 13.81
CA ASN A 149 0.93 3.60 15.25
C ASN A 149 -0.37 2.85 15.59
N GLY A 150 -1.16 2.43 14.58
CA GLY A 150 -2.40 1.68 14.76
C GLY A 150 -3.64 2.51 15.08
N GLU A 151 -3.58 3.82 15.02
CA GLU A 151 -4.75 4.68 15.19
C GLU A 151 -5.72 4.56 14.02
N TYR A 152 -7.02 4.43 14.31
CA TYR A 152 -8.09 4.44 13.32
C TYR A 152 -8.71 5.82 13.24
N LEU A 153 -8.20 6.63 12.31
CA LEU A 153 -8.42 8.08 12.23
C LEU A 153 -9.61 8.44 11.35
N GLU A 154 -10.41 9.39 11.80
CA GLU A 154 -11.37 10.09 10.95
C GLU A 154 -10.63 10.97 9.95
N VAL A 155 -11.05 10.92 8.69
CA VAL A 155 -10.44 11.68 7.61
C VAL A 155 -11.52 12.39 6.78
N SER A 156 -11.14 13.51 6.18
CA SER A 156 -11.94 14.18 5.17
C SER A 156 -11.10 14.38 3.92
N VAL A 157 -11.72 14.15 2.76
CA VAL A 157 -11.05 14.29 1.46
C VAL A 157 -11.75 15.34 0.64
N ARG A 158 -10.95 16.25 0.04
CA ARG A 158 -11.41 17.24 -0.95
C ARG A 158 -10.71 17.01 -2.26
N ASP A 159 -11.48 16.97 -3.32
CA ASP A 159 -10.98 17.08 -4.68
C ASP A 159 -10.67 18.55 -5.00
N LEU A 160 -9.42 18.86 -5.31
CA LEU A 160 -8.95 20.21 -5.63
C LEU A 160 -8.90 20.46 -7.16
N GLY A 161 -9.26 19.45 -7.97
CA GLY A 161 -9.34 19.58 -9.42
C GLY A 161 -8.03 19.28 -10.15
N ALA A 162 -7.96 19.77 -11.40
CA ALA A 162 -6.79 19.58 -12.26
C ALA A 162 -5.59 20.39 -11.75
N ASP A 163 -4.43 19.77 -11.82
CA ASP A 163 -3.15 20.35 -11.41
C ASP A 163 -2.01 19.76 -12.27
N THR A 164 -0.79 20.20 -12.01
CA THR A 164 0.42 19.67 -12.63
C THR A 164 1.45 19.40 -11.54
N VAL A 165 2.02 18.19 -11.55
CA VAL A 165 3.09 17.80 -10.62
C VAL A 165 4.34 17.38 -11.39
N THR A 166 5.52 17.63 -10.84
CA THR A 166 6.77 17.18 -11.46
C THR A 166 7.03 15.72 -11.11
N VAL A 167 7.05 14.85 -12.12
CA VAL A 167 7.41 13.44 -11.98
C VAL A 167 8.67 13.16 -12.80
N ARG A 168 9.73 12.65 -12.16
CA ARG A 168 11.03 12.37 -12.79
C ARG A 168 11.59 13.56 -13.60
N GLY A 169 11.41 14.77 -13.09
CA GLY A 169 11.88 16.01 -13.72
C GLY A 169 10.97 16.56 -14.83
N ALA A 170 9.86 15.92 -15.15
CA ALA A 170 8.91 16.37 -16.18
C ALA A 170 7.58 16.82 -15.57
N PRO A 171 6.99 17.96 -16.04
CA PRO A 171 5.64 18.36 -15.68
C PRO A 171 4.64 17.29 -16.15
N THR A 172 3.81 16.80 -15.24
CA THR A 172 2.85 15.73 -15.50
C THR A 172 1.46 16.21 -15.10
N PRO A 173 0.47 16.18 -16.00
CA PRO A 173 -0.92 16.48 -15.65
C PRO A 173 -1.45 15.52 -14.58
N ALA A 174 -2.14 16.07 -13.60
CA ALA A 174 -2.66 15.31 -12.48
C ALA A 174 -3.98 15.88 -11.97
N ARG A 175 -4.67 15.09 -11.13
CA ARG A 175 -5.75 15.54 -10.27
C ARG A 175 -5.25 15.57 -8.84
N ARG A 176 -5.48 16.68 -8.16
CA ARG A 176 -5.00 16.92 -6.80
C ARG A 176 -6.11 16.70 -5.80
N TYR A 177 -5.80 15.97 -4.75
CA TYR A 177 -6.68 15.73 -3.61
C TYR A 177 -6.01 16.23 -2.33
N ARG A 178 -6.81 16.70 -1.39
CA ARG A 178 -6.38 17.01 -0.02
C ARG A 178 -7.08 16.09 0.93
N LEU A 179 -6.32 15.38 1.75
CA LEU A 179 -6.80 14.59 2.86
C LEU A 179 -6.39 15.27 4.16
N GLU A 180 -7.35 15.46 5.06
CA GLU A 180 -7.16 16.05 6.37
C GLU A 180 -7.58 15.04 7.44
N ALA A 181 -6.75 14.89 8.47
CA ALA A 181 -7.04 14.21 9.72
C ALA A 181 -6.82 15.22 10.86
N ARG A 182 -7.11 14.81 12.11
CA ARG A 182 -7.01 15.72 13.27
C ARG A 182 -5.66 16.43 13.36
N ASP A 183 -4.56 15.72 13.13
CA ASP A 183 -3.22 16.20 13.45
C ASP A 183 -2.33 16.42 12.22
N PHE A 184 -2.81 16.09 11.03
CA PHE A 184 -2.04 16.27 9.80
C PHE A 184 -2.90 16.49 8.56
N ARG A 185 -2.27 17.05 7.54
CA ARG A 185 -2.83 17.25 6.22
C ARG A 185 -1.84 16.76 5.17
N ILE A 186 -2.34 15.99 4.22
CA ILE A 186 -1.57 15.55 3.07
C ILE A 186 -2.26 15.97 1.78
N GLU A 187 -1.48 16.20 0.75
CA GLU A 187 -1.93 16.43 -0.61
C GLU A 187 -1.39 15.34 -1.53
N LEU A 188 -2.22 14.88 -2.43
CA LEU A 188 -1.97 13.71 -3.26
C LEU A 188 -2.27 14.05 -4.70
N TRP A 189 -1.42 13.59 -5.61
CA TRP A 189 -1.61 13.75 -7.05
C TRP A 189 -1.75 12.38 -7.71
N TYR A 190 -2.79 12.27 -8.54
CA TYR A 190 -3.08 11.09 -9.32
C TYR A 190 -3.16 11.44 -10.80
N SER A 191 -2.68 10.54 -11.68
CA SER A 191 -2.88 10.64 -13.13
C SER A 191 -4.35 10.47 -13.51
N ALA A 192 -4.66 10.64 -14.80
CA ALA A 192 -6.00 10.37 -15.35
C ALA A 192 -6.39 8.88 -15.17
N GLU A 193 -5.43 7.98 -15.20
CA GLU A 193 -5.60 6.53 -14.99
C GLU A 193 -5.61 6.15 -13.50
N ARG A 194 -5.64 7.16 -12.60
CA ARG A 194 -5.63 7.00 -11.14
C ARG A 194 -4.35 6.37 -10.60
N GLU A 195 -3.24 6.57 -11.30
CA GLU A 195 -1.91 6.22 -10.81
C GLU A 195 -1.43 7.27 -9.79
N TRP A 196 -0.94 6.83 -8.64
CA TRP A 196 -0.37 7.71 -7.63
C TRP A 196 0.97 8.29 -8.09
N LEU A 197 1.09 9.61 -8.13
CA LEU A 197 2.24 10.32 -8.68
C LEU A 197 3.09 11.01 -7.62
N ALA A 198 2.47 11.61 -6.61
CA ALA A 198 3.17 12.37 -5.58
C ALA A 198 2.34 12.52 -4.32
N LEU A 199 3.02 12.86 -3.23
CA LEU A 199 2.46 13.21 -1.94
C LEU A 199 3.24 14.36 -1.34
N ASP A 200 2.52 15.34 -0.78
CA ASP A 200 3.08 16.39 0.07
C ASP A 200 2.35 16.40 1.41
N SER A 201 3.08 16.70 2.48
CA SER A 201 2.49 16.99 3.78
C SER A 201 3.20 18.16 4.45
N ILE A 202 2.53 18.76 5.46
CA ILE A 202 3.15 19.80 6.30
C ILE A 202 3.37 19.18 7.67
N THR A 203 4.61 19.20 8.13
CA THR A 203 4.99 18.74 9.46
C THR A 203 4.42 19.66 10.54
N ALA A 204 4.41 19.22 11.80
CA ALA A 204 4.03 20.06 12.94
C ALA A 204 4.90 21.32 13.06
N GLY A 205 6.15 21.29 12.59
CA GLY A 205 7.06 22.43 12.52
C GLY A 205 6.81 23.39 11.34
N GLY A 206 5.81 23.12 10.48
CA GLY A 206 5.48 23.94 9.34
C GLY A 206 6.33 23.68 8.10
N GLN A 207 7.23 22.70 8.15
CA GLN A 207 8.08 22.32 7.01
C GLN A 207 7.31 21.43 6.03
N ARG A 208 7.63 21.53 4.76
CA ARG A 208 7.02 20.71 3.70
C ARG A 208 7.78 19.40 3.53
N LEU A 209 7.11 18.29 3.83
CA LEU A 209 7.57 16.94 3.49
C LEU A 209 6.96 16.57 2.13
N ARG A 210 7.83 16.27 1.19
CA ARG A 210 7.46 15.88 -0.18
C ARG A 210 8.09 14.55 -0.52
#